data_a18173a54eb547fac3c9e41e3804d05f
#
_entry.id   a18173a54eb547fac3c9e41e3804d05f
#
_cell.length_a   1.000
_cell.length_b   1.000
_cell.length_c   1.000
_cell.angle_alpha   90.00
_cell.angle_beta   90.00
_cell.angle_gamma   90.00
#
_symmetry.space_group_name_H-M   'P 1'
#
loop_
_entity.id
_entity.type
_entity.pdbx_description
1 polymer ?
#
loop_
_entity_poly.entity_id
_entity_poly.type
_entity_poly.pdbx_seq_one_letter_code
_entity_poly.pdbx_strand_id
1 'polypeptide(L)'
;KNTLLDFTLAPSIGFETIKDNLGDIDNKGYELTLRIMPYNNLKKQMNFNIVLNGSHNDNRIARISNALKVRNAEAAEKVTSRPLPKYVEGYSQSIIWGVRSLGIDPTSGREILLTRDGKRTFDWNALDQVPLGDTEPTLQGTLSANFNWKGLSVSLIGGYKFGGQMYNYTLIEKVENANLRMNVD
;
A
#
# COMPACT_ATOMS: atom_id res chain seq x y z
N LYS A 1 -6.61 -9.44 16.31
CA LYS A 1 -6.50 -8.28 17.26
C LYS A 1 -7.43 -7.18 16.82
N ASN A 2 -8.14 -6.55 17.77
CA ASN A 2 -8.97 -5.38 17.51
C ASN A 2 -8.12 -4.24 16.96
N THR A 3 -8.50 -3.70 15.82
CA THR A 3 -7.79 -2.58 15.19
C THR A 3 -8.69 -1.35 15.21
N LEU A 4 -8.16 -0.25 15.72
CA LEU A 4 -8.86 1.04 15.79
C LEU A 4 -8.52 1.88 14.56
N LEU A 5 -9.54 2.51 13.98
CA LEU A 5 -9.39 3.55 12.96
C LEU A 5 -9.99 4.87 13.46
N ASP A 6 -9.43 5.95 12.94
CA ASP A 6 -9.97 7.28 13.15
C ASP A 6 -11.14 7.53 12.17
N PHE A 7 -12.29 7.83 12.70
CA PHE A 7 -13.48 8.23 11.96
C PHE A 7 -13.69 9.72 12.07
N THR A 8 -13.81 10.39 10.94
CA THR A 8 -14.19 11.80 10.91
C THR A 8 -15.69 11.93 11.19
N LEU A 9 -16.05 12.74 12.16
CA LEU A 9 -17.43 13.01 12.54
C LEU A 9 -17.94 14.30 11.89
N ALA A 10 -19.27 14.45 11.86
CA ALA A 10 -19.87 15.70 11.45
C ALA A 10 -19.45 16.82 12.43
N PRO A 11 -19.11 18.03 11.94
CA PRO A 11 -18.64 19.14 12.77
C PRO A 11 -19.59 19.53 13.91
N SER A 12 -20.86 19.18 13.80
CA SER A 12 -21.90 19.45 14.82
C SER A 12 -21.72 18.69 16.13
N ILE A 13 -20.86 17.66 16.17
CA ILE A 13 -20.67 16.81 17.37
C ILE A 13 -19.54 17.33 18.27
N GLY A 14 -18.77 18.33 17.82
CA GLY A 14 -17.70 18.95 18.62
C GLY A 14 -16.38 18.16 18.68
N PHE A 15 -16.31 17.00 18.03
CA PHE A 15 -15.09 16.22 17.88
C PHE A 15 -14.81 15.99 16.39
N GLU A 16 -13.57 16.18 15.95
CA GLU A 16 -13.19 15.98 14.56
C GLU A 16 -13.09 14.50 14.19
N THR A 17 -12.61 13.69 15.13
CA THR A 17 -12.40 12.24 14.91
C THR A 17 -12.72 11.45 16.18
N ILE A 18 -13.26 10.26 16.00
CA ILE A 18 -13.34 9.23 17.04
C ILE A 18 -12.60 7.97 16.57
N LYS A 19 -12.10 7.22 17.53
CA LYS A 19 -11.53 5.90 17.27
C LYS A 19 -12.63 4.86 17.42
N ASP A 20 -12.88 4.12 16.36
CA ASP A 20 -13.83 3.02 16.38
C ASP A 20 -13.15 1.71 15.95
N ASN A 21 -13.72 0.59 16.37
CA ASN A 21 -13.17 -0.72 16.10
C ASN A 21 -13.46 -1.12 14.64
N LEU A 22 -12.39 -1.30 13.87
CA LEU A 22 -12.46 -1.82 12.49
C LEU A 22 -13.04 -3.23 12.40
N GLY A 23 -12.80 -4.03 13.43
CA GLY A 23 -13.01 -5.46 13.42
C GLY A 23 -11.74 -6.21 13.80
N ASP A 24 -11.64 -7.44 13.36
CA ASP A 24 -10.51 -8.31 13.65
C ASP A 24 -9.61 -8.43 12.42
N ILE A 25 -8.30 -8.28 12.62
CA ILE A 25 -7.28 -8.49 11.61
C ILE A 25 -6.34 -9.60 12.07
N ASP A 26 -6.10 -10.55 11.20
CA ASP A 26 -5.11 -11.59 11.34
C ASP A 26 -3.84 -11.18 10.61
N ASN A 27 -2.72 -11.17 11.33
CA ASN A 27 -1.40 -10.94 10.78
C ASN A 27 -0.57 -12.20 10.94
N LYS A 28 0.03 -12.65 9.83
CA LYS A 28 0.96 -13.78 9.79
C LYS A 28 2.21 -13.36 9.02
N GLY A 29 3.37 -13.67 9.57
CA GLY A 29 4.61 -13.28 8.94
C GLY A 29 5.81 -14.01 9.49
N TYR A 30 6.94 -13.78 8.88
CA TYR A 30 8.24 -14.25 9.35
C TYR A 30 9.28 -13.15 9.18
N GLU A 31 10.25 -13.19 10.05
CA GLU A 31 11.41 -12.31 10.02
C GLU A 31 12.68 -13.16 10.08
N LEU A 32 13.66 -12.79 9.27
CA LEU A 32 14.96 -13.43 9.23
C LEU A 32 16.04 -12.39 9.38
N THR A 33 16.99 -12.65 10.27
CA THR A 33 18.22 -11.88 10.38
C THR A 33 19.42 -12.79 10.17
N LEU A 34 20.21 -12.52 9.14
CA LEU A 34 21.45 -13.23 8.86
C LEU A 34 22.62 -12.29 9.12
N ARG A 35 23.54 -12.73 9.99
CA ARG A 35 24.78 -12.01 10.30
C ARG A 35 25.97 -12.86 9.86
N ILE A 36 26.80 -12.29 9.01
CA ILE A 36 27.99 -12.94 8.48
C ILE A 36 29.19 -12.04 8.79
N MET A 37 30.26 -12.63 9.27
CA MET A 37 31.55 -11.95 9.46
C MET A 37 32.59 -12.63 8.55
N PRO A 38 32.66 -12.28 7.26
CA PRO A 38 33.53 -12.94 6.31
C PRO A 38 35.00 -12.78 6.62
N TYR A 39 35.36 -11.70 7.31
CA TYR A 39 36.75 -11.43 7.68
C TYR A 39 36.81 -10.79 9.04
N ASN A 40 37.68 -11.35 9.91
CA ASN A 40 38.03 -10.78 11.19
C ASN A 40 39.52 -11.11 11.53
N ASN A 41 40.38 -10.10 11.54
CA ASN A 41 41.78 -10.26 11.83
C ASN A 41 42.26 -9.18 12.81
N LEU A 42 42.41 -9.56 14.07
CA LEU A 42 42.81 -8.66 15.14
C LEU A 42 44.23 -8.11 14.95
N LYS A 43 45.18 -8.92 14.41
CA LYS A 43 46.54 -8.48 14.16
C LYS A 43 46.63 -7.38 13.11
N LYS A 44 45.78 -7.44 12.10
CA LYS A 44 45.67 -6.44 11.03
C LYS A 44 44.68 -5.31 11.39
N GLN A 45 44.03 -5.38 12.56
CA GLN A 45 42.99 -4.45 12.99
C GLN A 45 41.92 -4.27 11.89
N MET A 46 41.52 -5.39 11.28
CA MET A 46 40.58 -5.38 10.17
C MET A 46 39.42 -6.33 10.45
N ASN A 47 38.19 -5.85 10.27
CA ASN A 47 37.03 -6.68 10.30
C ASN A 47 36.02 -6.25 9.22
N PHE A 48 35.28 -7.21 8.73
CA PHE A 48 34.18 -6.98 7.79
C PHE A 48 32.98 -7.80 8.25
N ASN A 49 31.85 -7.12 8.37
CA ASN A 49 30.61 -7.74 8.83
C ASN A 49 29.44 -7.32 7.93
N ILE A 50 28.58 -8.26 7.63
CA ILE A 50 27.37 -8.08 6.80
C ILE A 50 26.18 -8.52 7.64
N VAL A 51 25.13 -7.70 7.66
CA VAL A 51 23.85 -8.04 8.27
C VAL A 51 22.76 -7.89 7.22
N LEU A 52 22.05 -8.97 6.98
CA LEU A 52 20.87 -9.01 6.12
C LEU A 52 19.64 -9.25 6.98
N ASN A 53 18.68 -8.35 6.93
CA ASN A 53 17.38 -8.51 7.55
C ASN A 53 16.32 -8.62 6.45
N GLY A 54 15.37 -9.54 6.63
CA GLY A 54 14.24 -9.71 5.74
C GLY A 54 12.98 -9.99 6.54
N SER A 55 11.86 -9.42 6.11
CA SER A 55 10.56 -9.67 6.71
C SER A 55 9.48 -9.82 5.64
N HIS A 56 8.55 -10.71 5.92
CA HIS A 56 7.31 -10.90 5.17
C HIS A 56 6.14 -10.82 6.13
N ASN A 57 5.09 -10.11 5.74
CA ASN A 57 3.84 -10.05 6.49
C ASN A 57 2.65 -10.25 5.54
N ASP A 58 1.70 -11.09 5.95
CA ASP A 58 0.40 -11.26 5.30
C ASP A 58 -0.67 -10.83 6.30
N ASN A 59 -1.40 -9.77 5.99
CA ASN A 59 -2.49 -9.30 6.82
C ASN A 59 -3.83 -9.60 6.14
N ARG A 60 -4.82 -10.03 6.91
CA ARG A 60 -6.17 -10.30 6.41
C ARG A 60 -7.21 -9.85 7.40
N ILE A 61 -8.22 -9.18 6.88
CA ILE A 61 -9.38 -8.78 7.65
C ILE A 61 -10.23 -10.03 7.90
N ALA A 62 -10.28 -10.49 9.16
CA ALA A 62 -11.08 -11.64 9.53
C ALA A 62 -12.55 -11.28 9.69
N ARG A 63 -12.84 -10.06 10.18
CA ARG A 63 -14.21 -9.57 10.39
C ARG A 63 -14.22 -8.05 10.37
N ILE A 64 -15.24 -7.46 9.74
CA ILE A 64 -15.48 -6.02 9.74
C ILE A 64 -16.61 -5.65 10.70
N SER A 65 -16.50 -4.47 11.33
CA SER A 65 -17.56 -3.91 12.18
C SER A 65 -18.73 -3.36 11.34
N ASN A 66 -19.88 -3.16 11.98
CA ASN A 66 -21.03 -2.54 11.30
C ASN A 66 -20.72 -1.10 10.88
N ALA A 67 -19.97 -0.34 11.68
CA ALA A 67 -19.54 1.02 11.31
C ALA A 67 -18.72 1.02 10.04
N LEU A 68 -17.85 0.02 9.86
CA LEU A 68 -17.03 -0.11 8.66
C LEU A 68 -17.86 -0.52 7.42
N LYS A 69 -18.91 -1.32 7.60
CA LYS A 69 -19.85 -1.65 6.52
C LYS A 69 -20.57 -0.39 6.00
N VAL A 70 -21.03 0.46 6.92
CA VAL A 70 -21.66 1.75 6.57
C VAL A 70 -20.68 2.63 5.80
N ARG A 71 -19.44 2.76 6.29
CA ARG A 71 -18.40 3.54 5.61
C ARG A 71 -18.06 3.03 4.22
N ASN A 72 -17.99 1.72 4.04
CA ASN A 72 -17.80 1.11 2.71
C ASN A 72 -18.95 1.47 1.77
N ALA A 73 -20.19 1.48 2.27
CA ALA A 73 -21.37 1.87 1.48
C ALA A 73 -21.32 3.35 1.10
N GLU A 74 -21.01 4.24 2.05
CA GLU A 74 -20.85 5.68 1.78
C GLU A 74 -19.71 5.97 0.79
N ALA A 75 -18.60 5.23 0.90
CA ALA A 75 -17.49 5.35 -0.05
C ALA A 75 -17.87 4.87 -1.46
N ALA A 76 -18.76 3.89 -1.56
CA ALA A 76 -19.25 3.39 -2.84
C ALA A 76 -20.16 4.40 -3.58
N GLU A 77 -20.80 5.30 -2.86
CA GLU A 77 -21.65 6.35 -3.48
C GLU A 77 -20.83 7.56 -3.99
N LYS A 78 -19.58 7.65 -3.57
CA LYS A 78 -18.70 8.79 -3.94
C LYS A 78 -17.93 8.49 -5.21
N VAL A 79 -18.16 9.29 -6.24
CA VAL A 79 -17.30 9.30 -7.44
C VAL A 79 -16.11 10.20 -7.16
N THR A 80 -14.92 9.61 -7.07
CA THR A 80 -13.68 10.33 -6.81
C THR A 80 -12.59 9.90 -7.77
N SER A 81 -11.69 10.82 -8.11
CA SER A 81 -10.51 10.53 -8.93
C SER A 81 -9.46 9.67 -8.22
N ARG A 82 -9.61 9.47 -6.92
CA ARG A 82 -8.71 8.64 -6.11
C ARG A 82 -9.46 7.43 -5.57
N PRO A 83 -8.86 6.23 -5.57
CA PRO A 83 -9.48 5.07 -4.93
C PRO A 83 -9.67 5.36 -3.45
N LEU A 84 -10.90 5.22 -2.98
CA LEU A 84 -11.19 5.28 -1.56
C LEU A 84 -10.86 3.94 -0.89
N PRO A 85 -10.38 3.94 0.35
CA PRO A 85 -10.17 2.71 1.10
C PRO A 85 -11.47 1.92 1.21
N LYS A 86 -11.43 0.64 0.86
CA LYS A 86 -12.54 -0.30 1.00
C LYS A 86 -12.04 -1.54 1.74
N TYR A 87 -12.72 -1.89 2.78
CA TYR A 87 -12.33 -2.98 3.66
C TYR A 87 -13.28 -4.17 3.48
N VAL A 88 -12.75 -5.30 3.07
CA VAL A 88 -13.52 -6.51 2.77
C VAL A 88 -12.91 -7.69 3.52
N GLU A 89 -13.76 -8.50 4.14
CA GLU A 89 -13.34 -9.71 4.84
C GLU A 89 -12.61 -10.67 3.89
N GLY A 90 -11.54 -11.29 4.38
CA GLY A 90 -10.69 -12.19 3.61
C GLY A 90 -9.58 -11.49 2.80
N TYR A 91 -9.63 -10.16 2.65
CA TYR A 91 -8.61 -9.38 1.94
C TYR A 91 -7.69 -8.63 2.90
N SER A 92 -6.53 -8.21 2.39
CA SER A 92 -5.63 -7.31 3.11
C SER A 92 -6.30 -5.94 3.31
N GLN A 93 -5.94 -5.26 4.40
CA GLN A 93 -6.38 -3.88 4.66
C GLN A 93 -5.79 -2.86 3.68
N SER A 94 -4.72 -3.23 2.99
CA SER A 94 -3.96 -2.39 2.07
C SER A 94 -4.26 -2.65 0.59
N ILE A 95 -5.32 -3.41 0.30
CA ILE A 95 -5.77 -3.66 -1.08
C ILE A 95 -6.20 -2.35 -1.76
N ILE A 96 -5.72 -2.18 -2.98
CA ILE A 96 -6.17 -1.13 -3.89
C ILE A 96 -7.41 -1.65 -4.62
N TRP A 97 -8.55 -1.04 -4.36
CA TRP A 97 -9.79 -1.36 -5.03
C TRP A 97 -10.05 -0.39 -6.19
N GLY A 98 -10.44 -0.89 -7.33
CA GLY A 98 -10.80 -0.06 -8.47
C GLY A 98 -11.54 -0.83 -9.54
N VAL A 99 -12.17 -0.11 -10.47
CA VAL A 99 -12.78 -0.68 -11.68
C VAL A 99 -11.67 -0.83 -12.71
N ARG A 100 -11.61 -1.98 -13.38
CA ARG A 100 -10.59 -2.21 -14.41
C ARG A 100 -10.88 -1.38 -15.63
N SER A 101 -9.88 -0.62 -16.08
CA SER A 101 -9.90 0.10 -17.35
C SER A 101 -9.25 -0.75 -18.45
N LEU A 102 -9.84 -0.71 -19.63
CA LEU A 102 -9.27 -1.28 -20.85
C LEU A 102 -8.64 -0.21 -21.76
N GLY A 103 -8.57 1.04 -21.26
CA GLY A 103 -8.09 2.18 -22.00
C GLY A 103 -9.20 3.00 -22.65
N ILE A 104 -8.83 3.88 -23.56
CA ILE A 104 -9.75 4.81 -24.24
C ILE A 104 -10.22 4.21 -25.56
N ASP A 105 -11.51 4.25 -25.80
CA ASP A 105 -12.09 3.89 -27.10
C ASP A 105 -11.69 4.95 -28.15
N PRO A 106 -10.94 4.57 -29.18
CA PRO A 106 -10.46 5.52 -30.19
C PRO A 106 -11.60 6.17 -30.99
N THR A 107 -12.77 5.58 -31.02
CA THR A 107 -13.93 6.08 -31.78
C THR A 107 -14.69 7.15 -31.02
N SER A 108 -14.93 6.92 -29.74
CA SER A 108 -15.74 7.80 -28.90
C SER A 108 -14.95 8.71 -27.97
N GLY A 109 -13.65 8.41 -27.75
CA GLY A 109 -12.81 9.09 -26.77
C GLY A 109 -13.19 8.79 -25.32
N ARG A 110 -14.11 7.85 -25.06
CA ARG A 110 -14.55 7.46 -23.70
C ARG A 110 -13.68 6.33 -23.17
N GLU A 111 -13.51 6.29 -21.86
CA GLU A 111 -12.86 5.19 -21.18
C GLU A 111 -13.72 3.93 -21.21
N ILE A 112 -13.15 2.81 -21.61
CA ILE A 112 -13.79 1.50 -21.57
C ILE A 112 -13.47 0.85 -20.22
N LEU A 113 -14.52 0.63 -19.43
CA LEU A 113 -14.42 -0.03 -18.14
C LEU A 113 -14.89 -1.48 -18.25
N LEU A 114 -14.43 -2.29 -17.32
CA LEU A 114 -14.82 -3.69 -17.22
C LEU A 114 -15.70 -3.89 -15.99
N THR A 115 -16.89 -4.41 -16.20
CA THR A 115 -17.76 -4.80 -15.09
C THR A 115 -17.16 -5.98 -14.34
N ARG A 116 -17.65 -6.26 -13.15
CA ARG A 116 -17.23 -7.43 -12.35
C ARG A 116 -17.42 -8.75 -13.09
N ASP A 117 -18.44 -8.84 -13.96
CA ASP A 117 -18.74 -10.02 -14.78
C ASP A 117 -17.93 -10.09 -16.09
N GLY A 118 -16.99 -9.16 -16.29
CA GLY A 118 -16.12 -9.13 -17.47
C GLY A 118 -16.76 -8.51 -18.72
N LYS A 119 -17.87 -7.79 -18.62
CA LYS A 119 -18.48 -7.06 -19.73
C LYS A 119 -17.89 -5.66 -19.85
N ARG A 120 -17.79 -5.16 -21.07
CA ARG A 120 -17.36 -3.78 -21.35
C ARG A 120 -18.50 -2.80 -21.10
N THR A 121 -18.19 -1.68 -20.48
CA THR A 121 -19.10 -0.57 -20.22
C THR A 121 -18.36 0.76 -20.34
N PHE A 122 -19.09 1.85 -20.58
CA PHE A 122 -18.57 3.20 -20.49
C PHE A 122 -18.99 3.90 -19.19
N ASP A 123 -19.83 3.24 -18.39
CA ASP A 123 -20.37 3.82 -17.17
C ASP A 123 -19.65 3.24 -15.96
N TRP A 124 -19.12 4.13 -15.13
CA TRP A 124 -18.45 3.74 -13.90
C TRP A 124 -19.47 3.33 -12.84
N ASN A 125 -19.21 2.19 -12.19
CA ASN A 125 -20.05 1.71 -11.09
C ASN A 125 -19.14 1.17 -9.96
N ALA A 126 -19.38 1.63 -8.73
CA ALA A 126 -18.62 1.19 -7.55
C ALA A 126 -18.79 -0.33 -7.26
N LEU A 127 -19.87 -0.95 -7.71
CA LEU A 127 -20.10 -2.40 -7.56
C LEU A 127 -19.16 -3.23 -8.43
N ASP A 128 -18.58 -2.64 -9.48
CA ASP A 128 -17.61 -3.27 -10.37
C ASP A 128 -16.17 -3.20 -9.88
N GLN A 129 -15.95 -2.60 -8.71
CA GLN A 129 -14.61 -2.57 -8.10
C GLN A 129 -14.13 -3.98 -7.76
N VAL A 130 -12.91 -4.25 -8.18
CA VAL A 130 -12.17 -5.49 -7.91
C VAL A 130 -10.82 -5.17 -7.26
N PRO A 131 -10.17 -6.13 -6.60
CA PRO A 131 -8.82 -5.92 -6.11
C PRO A 131 -7.87 -5.78 -7.30
N LEU A 132 -7.19 -4.64 -7.41
CA LEU A 132 -6.23 -4.34 -8.46
C LEU A 132 -4.81 -4.64 -8.03
N GLY A 133 -4.54 -4.50 -6.73
CA GLY A 133 -3.24 -4.76 -6.15
C GLY A 133 -3.23 -4.56 -4.64
N ASP A 134 -2.07 -4.79 -4.04
CA ASP A 134 -1.82 -4.58 -2.61
C ASP A 134 -0.62 -3.67 -2.42
N THR A 135 -0.74 -2.68 -1.56
CA THR A 135 0.38 -1.78 -1.24
C THR A 135 1.39 -2.41 -0.29
N GLU A 136 1.03 -3.49 0.40
CA GLU A 136 1.93 -4.23 1.28
C GLU A 136 3.03 -4.92 0.45
N PRO A 137 4.31 -4.73 0.77
CA PRO A 137 5.37 -5.44 0.08
C PRO A 137 5.39 -6.92 0.47
N THR A 138 5.62 -7.79 -0.51
CA THR A 138 5.76 -9.23 -0.27
C THR A 138 7.01 -9.55 0.54
N LEU A 139 8.09 -8.79 0.32
CA LEU A 139 9.35 -8.94 1.04
C LEU A 139 9.99 -7.56 1.22
N GLN A 140 10.40 -7.25 2.43
CA GLN A 140 11.14 -6.03 2.73
C GLN A 140 12.27 -6.29 3.71
N GLY A 141 13.26 -5.44 3.69
CA GLY A 141 14.37 -5.58 4.63
C GLY A 141 15.48 -4.59 4.41
N THR A 142 16.60 -4.87 5.07
CA THR A 142 17.82 -4.07 5.01
C THR A 142 19.04 -4.94 4.83
N LEU A 143 19.99 -4.42 4.06
CA LEU A 143 21.34 -4.96 3.95
C LEU A 143 22.29 -3.92 4.51
N SER A 144 23.12 -4.30 5.48
CA SER A 144 24.19 -3.45 5.99
C SER A 144 25.54 -4.16 5.88
N ALA A 145 26.56 -3.41 5.47
CA ALA A 145 27.94 -3.86 5.38
C ALA A 145 28.82 -2.88 6.15
N ASN A 146 29.59 -3.37 7.10
CA ASN A 146 30.48 -2.57 7.93
C ASN A 146 31.90 -3.09 7.78
N PHE A 147 32.80 -2.21 7.38
CA PHE A 147 34.21 -2.47 7.22
C PHE A 147 35.02 -1.56 8.16
N ASN A 148 35.88 -2.14 8.94
CA ASN A 148 36.80 -1.40 9.82
C ASN A 148 38.24 -1.84 9.56
N TRP A 149 39.13 -0.89 9.43
CA TRP A 149 40.55 -1.12 9.22
C TRP A 149 41.43 0.03 9.78
N LYS A 150 42.28 -0.25 10.76
CA LYS A 150 43.27 0.69 11.32
C LYS A 150 42.72 2.11 11.60
N GLY A 151 41.54 2.20 12.21
CA GLY A 151 40.87 3.48 12.50
C GLY A 151 39.99 4.04 11.39
N LEU A 152 40.01 3.47 10.17
CA LEU A 152 39.05 3.76 9.12
C LEU A 152 37.79 2.88 9.32
N SER A 153 36.62 3.50 9.36
CA SER A 153 35.33 2.79 9.42
C SER A 153 34.45 3.22 8.27
N VAL A 154 33.96 2.24 7.52
CA VAL A 154 33.00 2.45 6.42
C VAL A 154 31.75 1.63 6.70
N SER A 155 30.60 2.30 6.69
CA SER A 155 29.30 1.66 6.86
C SER A 155 28.40 1.97 5.68
N LEU A 156 27.84 0.92 5.05
CA LEU A 156 26.87 1.00 3.97
C LEU A 156 25.58 0.35 4.43
N ILE A 157 24.46 1.05 4.26
CA ILE A 157 23.13 0.54 4.59
C ILE A 157 22.22 0.78 3.42
N GLY A 158 21.58 -0.29 2.94
CA GLY A 158 20.57 -0.25 1.89
C GLY A 158 19.27 -0.87 2.36
N GLY A 159 18.14 -0.23 2.06
CA GLY A 159 16.81 -0.80 2.24
C GLY A 159 16.30 -1.40 0.93
N TYR A 160 15.53 -2.48 1.00
CA TYR A 160 14.88 -3.07 -0.16
C TYR A 160 13.42 -3.40 0.14
N LYS A 161 12.58 -3.30 -0.89
CA LYS A 161 11.17 -3.72 -0.88
C LYS A 161 10.86 -4.36 -2.22
N PHE A 162 10.28 -5.56 -2.18
CA PHE A 162 9.84 -6.29 -3.35
C PHE A 162 8.35 -6.59 -3.26
N GLY A 163 7.68 -6.62 -4.39
CA GLY A 163 6.24 -6.67 -4.45
C GLY A 163 5.67 -5.34 -3.94
N GLY A 164 4.36 -5.34 -3.66
CA GLY A 164 3.65 -4.12 -3.33
C GLY A 164 3.43 -3.24 -4.57
N GLN A 165 2.27 -2.65 -4.64
CA GLN A 165 1.85 -1.81 -5.75
C GLN A 165 1.47 -0.44 -5.21
N MET A 166 1.67 0.57 -6.01
CA MET A 166 1.34 1.93 -5.65
C MET A 166 0.48 2.56 -6.74
N TYR A 167 -0.57 3.23 -6.30
CA TYR A 167 -1.40 3.99 -7.20
C TYR A 167 -0.62 5.19 -7.76
N ASN A 168 -0.62 5.36 -9.08
CA ASN A 168 0.14 6.44 -9.71
C ASN A 168 -0.60 7.79 -9.63
N TYR A 169 -0.57 8.41 -8.46
CA TYR A 169 -1.18 9.71 -8.24
C TYR A 169 -0.61 10.82 -9.13
N THR A 170 0.67 10.73 -9.48
CA THR A 170 1.32 11.74 -10.33
C THR A 170 0.69 11.76 -11.72
N LEU A 171 0.41 10.60 -12.30
CA LEU A 171 -0.26 10.49 -13.58
C LEU A 171 -1.65 11.14 -13.54
N ILE A 172 -2.43 10.82 -12.49
CA ILE A 172 -3.79 11.34 -12.36
C ILE A 172 -3.81 12.84 -12.14
N GLU A 173 -3.00 13.33 -11.21
CA GLU A 173 -3.01 14.75 -10.84
C GLU A 173 -2.37 15.65 -11.89
N LYS A 174 -1.35 15.15 -12.58
CA LYS A 174 -0.57 15.95 -13.52
C LYS A 174 -1.03 15.81 -14.97
N VAL A 175 -1.64 14.68 -15.34
CA VAL A 175 -2.02 14.38 -16.72
C VAL A 175 -3.54 14.28 -16.87
N GLU A 176 -4.20 13.38 -16.15
CA GLU A 176 -5.63 13.12 -16.33
C GLU A 176 -6.52 14.24 -15.76
N ASN A 177 -6.16 14.78 -14.60
CA ASN A 177 -6.86 15.89 -13.95
C ASN A 177 -6.04 17.19 -13.94
N ALA A 178 -5.14 17.36 -14.91
CA ALA A 178 -4.31 18.55 -15.00
C ALA A 178 -5.18 19.82 -15.09
N ASN A 179 -5.04 20.70 -14.11
CA ASN A 179 -5.61 22.03 -14.20
C ASN A 179 -4.78 22.83 -15.21
N LEU A 180 -5.44 23.55 -16.12
CA LEU A 180 -4.79 24.41 -17.13
C LEU A 180 -3.77 25.44 -16.55
N ARG A 181 -3.78 25.64 -15.23
CA ARG A 181 -2.84 26.50 -14.50
C ARG A 181 -1.68 25.76 -13.84
N MET A 182 -1.62 24.44 -13.93
CA MET A 182 -0.51 23.65 -13.42
C MET A 182 0.49 23.38 -14.55
N ASN A 183 1.77 23.66 -14.29
CA ASN A 183 2.84 23.21 -15.17
C ASN A 183 2.87 21.68 -15.10
N VAL A 184 2.75 21.06 -16.26
CA VAL A 184 2.96 19.63 -16.46
C VAL A 184 4.42 19.52 -16.92
N ASP A 185 5.33 19.24 -15.97
CA ASP A 185 6.74 18.97 -16.26
C ASP A 185 6.93 17.47 -16.53
#